data_7cd2666732ec0408f52f6aca8cdbd047
#
_entry.id   7cd2666732ec0408f52f6aca8cdbd047
#
_cell.length_a   1.000
_cell.length_b   1.000
_cell.length_c   1.000
_cell.angle_alpha   90.00
_cell.angle_beta   90.00
_cell.angle_gamma   90.00
#
_symmetry.space_group_name_H-M   'P 1'
#
loop_
_entity.id
_entity.type
_entity.pdbx_description
1 polymer ?
#
loop_
_entity_poly.entity_id
_entity_poly.type
_entity_poly.pdbx_seq_one_letter_code
_entity_poly.pdbx_strand_id
1 'polypeptide(L)'
;MLNIYMQDAYTSAFYGIIRDTQDKHGYELPEHLEAYIVMLLAHHVDRPNFEPTSSFAEQYLQLSSRMDAKTLGDTCLFVTGVFPDYKKMQRSYYQSIGIGSYNSMRGELFEQLAKHFNFLGDFIDLSLHSSKRELNNLFR
;
A
#
# COMPACT_ATOMS: atom_id res chain seq x y z
N MET A 1 -2.11 -13.40 -16.78
CA MET A 1 -2.07 -13.97 -15.41
C MET A 1 -0.62 -14.27 -15.04
N LEU A 2 -0.15 -13.74 -13.92
CA LEU A 2 1.16 -14.10 -13.41
C LEU A 2 1.16 -15.56 -12.97
N ASN A 3 2.22 -16.29 -13.31
CA ASN A 3 2.38 -17.60 -12.75
C ASN A 3 2.91 -17.50 -11.30
N ILE A 4 2.87 -18.60 -10.58
CA ILE A 4 3.26 -18.68 -9.17
C ILE A 4 4.72 -18.21 -8.97
N TYR A 5 5.61 -18.53 -9.90
CA TYR A 5 7.03 -18.18 -9.80
C TYR A 5 7.24 -16.67 -9.89
N MET A 6 6.50 -15.98 -10.77
CA MET A 6 6.59 -14.52 -10.88
C MET A 6 6.05 -13.83 -9.63
N GLN A 7 4.95 -14.34 -9.08
CA GLN A 7 4.38 -13.81 -7.85
C GLN A 7 5.36 -13.96 -6.67
N ASP A 8 6.02 -15.10 -6.56
CA ASP A 8 7.02 -15.33 -5.51
C ASP A 8 8.23 -14.42 -5.69
N ALA A 9 8.66 -14.16 -6.92
CA ALA A 9 9.76 -13.25 -7.20
C ALA A 9 9.42 -11.81 -6.78
N TYR A 10 8.22 -11.33 -7.07
CA TYR A 10 7.77 -10.00 -6.63
C TYR A 10 7.66 -9.91 -5.12
N THR A 11 7.09 -10.93 -4.49
CA THR A 11 6.96 -10.97 -3.03
C THR A 11 8.34 -10.91 -2.38
N SER A 12 9.27 -11.70 -2.85
CA SER A 12 10.64 -11.73 -2.33
C SER A 12 11.33 -10.38 -2.51
N ALA A 13 11.18 -9.75 -3.68
CA ALA A 13 11.78 -8.46 -3.96
C ALA A 13 11.23 -7.37 -3.03
N PHE A 14 9.91 -7.34 -2.81
CA PHE A 14 9.31 -6.35 -1.92
C PHE A 14 9.69 -6.58 -0.46
N TYR A 15 9.82 -7.83 -0.01
CA TYR A 15 10.35 -8.11 1.33
C TYR A 15 11.75 -7.52 1.49
N GLY A 16 12.61 -7.69 0.49
CA GLY A 16 13.95 -7.13 0.51
C GLY A 16 13.94 -5.61 0.65
N ILE A 17 13.11 -4.93 -0.15
CA ILE A 17 13.00 -3.47 -0.13
C ILE A 17 12.46 -2.98 1.22
N ILE A 18 11.41 -3.60 1.73
CA ILE A 18 10.77 -3.19 2.99
C ILE A 18 11.70 -3.42 4.18
N ARG A 19 12.39 -4.56 4.22
CA ARG A 19 13.37 -4.84 5.29
C ARG A 19 14.56 -3.91 5.25
N ASP A 20 15.05 -3.61 4.06
CA ASP A 20 16.17 -2.69 3.89
C ASP A 20 15.83 -1.29 4.42
N THR A 21 14.62 -0.81 4.17
CA THR A 21 14.14 0.47 4.69
C THR A 21 14.05 0.46 6.21
N GLN A 22 13.54 -0.64 6.80
CA GLN A 22 13.50 -0.79 8.25
C GLN A 22 14.90 -0.71 8.86
N ASP A 23 15.86 -1.41 8.27
CA ASP A 23 17.23 -1.44 8.74
C ASP A 23 17.90 -0.07 8.64
N LYS A 24 17.71 0.62 7.52
CA LYS A 24 18.32 1.93 7.28
C LYS A 24 17.79 3.02 8.21
N HIS A 25 16.53 2.95 8.58
CA HIS A 25 15.85 3.99 9.34
C HIS A 25 15.57 3.63 10.79
N GLY A 26 16.00 2.43 11.22
CA GLY A 26 15.79 2.00 12.59
C GLY A 26 14.36 1.71 12.95
N TYR A 27 13.50 1.43 11.98
CA TYR A 27 12.12 1.00 12.22
C TYR A 27 12.03 -0.50 12.27
N GLU A 28 11.09 -0.99 13.07
CA GLU A 28 10.77 -2.40 13.11
C GLU A 28 9.25 -2.54 13.04
N LEU A 29 8.75 -2.86 11.83
CA LEU A 29 7.32 -3.08 11.65
C LEU A 29 6.89 -4.39 12.30
N PRO A 30 5.72 -4.44 12.94
CA PRO A 30 5.14 -5.72 13.33
C PRO A 30 5.06 -6.66 12.12
N GLU A 31 5.38 -7.92 12.34
CA GLU A 31 5.52 -8.90 11.27
C GLU A 31 4.27 -9.00 10.39
N HIS A 32 3.10 -8.95 11.00
CA HIS A 32 1.84 -9.04 10.25
C HIS A 32 1.57 -7.81 9.39
N LEU A 33 2.02 -6.62 9.80
CA LEU A 33 1.92 -5.41 8.98
C LEU A 33 2.94 -5.43 7.84
N GLU A 34 4.16 -5.87 8.12
CA GLU A 34 5.17 -6.06 7.09
C GLU A 34 4.67 -7.00 5.99
N ALA A 35 4.15 -8.15 6.39
CA ALA A 35 3.60 -9.12 5.44
C ALA A 35 2.44 -8.54 4.63
N TYR A 36 1.56 -7.80 5.27
CA TYR A 36 0.41 -7.21 4.58
C TYR A 36 0.84 -6.21 3.51
N ILE A 37 1.79 -5.33 3.84
CA ILE A 37 2.32 -4.34 2.88
C ILE A 37 2.99 -5.04 1.70
N VAL A 38 3.79 -6.05 1.96
CA VAL A 38 4.46 -6.80 0.90
C VAL A 38 3.45 -7.44 -0.04
N MET A 39 2.42 -8.08 0.52
CA MET A 39 1.36 -8.70 -0.28
C MET A 39 0.56 -7.66 -1.06
N LEU A 40 0.29 -6.51 -0.47
CA LEU A 40 -0.38 -5.40 -1.13
C LEU A 40 0.40 -4.95 -2.37
N LEU A 41 1.68 -4.71 -2.22
CA LEU A 41 2.54 -4.26 -3.32
C LEU A 41 2.66 -5.34 -4.40
N ALA A 42 2.90 -6.58 -4.01
CA ALA A 42 3.04 -7.68 -4.96
C ALA A 42 1.75 -7.90 -5.77
N HIS A 43 0.59 -7.77 -5.10
CA HIS A 43 -0.71 -7.93 -5.78
C HIS A 43 -0.93 -6.84 -6.83
N HIS A 44 -0.55 -5.59 -6.53
CA HIS A 44 -0.82 -4.45 -7.41
C HIS A 44 0.21 -4.27 -8.53
N VAL A 45 1.38 -4.87 -8.43
CA VAL A 45 2.42 -4.74 -9.45
C VAL A 45 1.96 -5.30 -10.81
N ASP A 46 1.02 -6.21 -10.78
CA ASP A 46 0.45 -6.87 -11.96
C ASP A 46 -0.63 -6.03 -12.66
N ARG A 47 -0.88 -4.82 -12.18
CA ARG A 47 -1.91 -3.93 -12.71
C ARG A 47 -1.28 -2.62 -13.17
N PRO A 48 -0.59 -2.62 -14.34
CA PRO A 48 0.19 -1.45 -14.77
C PRO A 48 -0.65 -0.21 -15.09
N ASN A 49 -1.95 -0.39 -15.38
CA ASN A 49 -2.86 0.71 -15.73
C ASN A 49 -3.84 0.99 -14.59
N PHE A 50 -3.37 0.94 -13.35
CA PHE A 50 -4.23 1.22 -12.21
C PHE A 50 -4.66 2.69 -12.25
N GLU A 51 -5.94 2.92 -12.61
CA GLU A 51 -6.59 4.22 -12.47
C GLU A 51 -7.94 4.00 -11.79
N PRO A 52 -8.21 4.74 -10.69
CA PRO A 52 -9.54 4.69 -10.10
C PRO A 52 -10.55 5.26 -11.09
N THR A 53 -11.50 4.45 -11.54
CA THR A 53 -12.49 4.85 -12.55
C THR A 53 -13.70 5.53 -11.95
N SER A 54 -13.83 5.54 -10.63
CA SER A 54 -14.93 6.18 -9.92
C SER A 54 -14.41 6.87 -8.67
N SER A 55 -15.22 7.79 -8.12
CA SER A 55 -14.89 8.47 -6.89
C SER A 55 -14.75 7.45 -5.73
N PHE A 56 -13.68 7.52 -4.97
CA PHE A 56 -13.51 6.67 -3.80
C PHE A 56 -14.58 6.93 -2.74
N ALA A 57 -15.06 8.18 -2.63
CA ALA A 57 -16.17 8.49 -1.71
C ALA A 57 -17.44 7.77 -2.11
N GLU A 58 -17.75 7.73 -3.41
CA GLU A 58 -18.92 7.01 -3.90
C GLU A 58 -18.78 5.51 -3.61
N GLN A 59 -17.61 4.93 -3.86
CA GLN A 59 -17.36 3.53 -3.54
C GLN A 59 -17.54 3.26 -2.04
N TYR A 60 -16.99 4.13 -1.20
CA TYR A 60 -17.11 3.99 0.25
C TYR A 60 -18.58 4.02 0.71
N LEU A 61 -19.36 4.96 0.17
CA LEU A 61 -20.77 5.08 0.52
C LEU A 61 -21.63 3.91 0.01
N GLN A 62 -21.17 3.23 -1.04
CA GLN A 62 -21.86 2.10 -1.64
C GLN A 62 -21.38 0.75 -1.13
N LEU A 63 -20.47 0.73 -0.16
CA LEU A 63 -19.95 -0.52 0.39
C LEU A 63 -21.07 -1.35 1.00
N SER A 64 -21.24 -2.55 0.49
CA SER A 64 -22.25 -3.50 0.95
C SER A 64 -21.63 -4.76 1.53
N SER A 65 -20.32 -4.96 1.39
CA SER A 65 -19.66 -6.17 1.83
C SER A 65 -18.27 -5.87 2.40
N ARG A 66 -17.79 -6.79 3.23
CA ARG A 66 -16.46 -6.72 3.82
C ARG A 66 -15.35 -6.73 2.76
N MET A 67 -15.58 -7.48 1.67
CA MET A 67 -14.60 -7.60 0.59
C MET A 67 -14.40 -6.25 -0.11
N ASP A 68 -15.49 -5.51 -0.33
CA ASP A 68 -15.42 -4.19 -0.97
C ASP A 68 -14.68 -3.19 -0.09
N ALA A 69 -14.89 -3.23 1.22
CA ALA A 69 -14.18 -2.38 2.17
C ALA A 69 -12.68 -2.64 2.15
N LYS A 70 -12.28 -3.92 2.13
CA LYS A 70 -10.87 -4.30 2.05
C LYS A 70 -10.24 -3.78 0.77
N THR A 71 -10.89 -4.00 -0.36
CA THR A 71 -10.40 -3.55 -1.66
C THR A 71 -10.25 -2.03 -1.70
N LEU A 72 -11.22 -1.31 -1.19
CA LEU A 72 -11.17 0.15 -1.16
C LEU A 72 -10.05 0.67 -0.24
N GLY A 73 -9.91 0.09 0.94
CA GLY A 73 -8.82 0.42 1.86
C GLY A 73 -7.45 0.15 1.25
N ASP A 74 -7.28 -1.02 0.63
CA ASP A 74 -6.04 -1.41 -0.04
C ASP A 74 -5.71 -0.46 -1.19
N THR A 75 -6.71 -0.09 -1.97
CA THR A 75 -6.54 0.85 -3.08
C THR A 75 -6.06 2.21 -2.60
N CYS A 76 -6.68 2.73 -1.54
CA CYS A 76 -6.29 4.03 -0.98
C CYS A 76 -4.88 3.98 -0.40
N LEU A 77 -4.51 2.91 0.30
CA LEU A 77 -3.16 2.76 0.85
C LEU A 77 -2.12 2.68 -0.27
N PHE A 78 -2.41 1.90 -1.29
CA PHE A 78 -1.53 1.75 -2.45
C PHE A 78 -1.32 3.10 -3.15
N VAL A 79 -2.40 3.83 -3.45
CA VAL A 79 -2.32 5.13 -4.15
C VAL A 79 -1.53 6.14 -3.32
N THR A 80 -1.82 6.25 -2.02
CA THR A 80 -1.15 7.26 -1.19
C THR A 80 0.32 6.92 -0.92
N GLY A 81 0.68 5.63 -0.93
CA GLY A 81 2.06 5.20 -0.70
C GLY A 81 2.91 5.16 -1.97
N VAL A 82 2.37 4.62 -3.05
CA VAL A 82 3.12 4.40 -4.29
C VAL A 82 3.11 5.64 -5.19
N PHE A 83 2.04 6.41 -5.18
CA PHE A 83 1.87 7.60 -6.01
C PHE A 83 1.62 8.83 -5.14
N PRO A 84 2.59 9.26 -4.32
CA PRO A 84 2.36 10.35 -3.36
C PRO A 84 2.00 11.68 -4.01
N ASP A 85 2.39 11.88 -5.27
CA ASP A 85 2.08 13.10 -6.01
C ASP A 85 0.77 13.03 -6.78
N TYR A 86 0.16 11.84 -6.85
CA TYR A 86 -1.11 11.66 -7.54
C TYR A 86 -2.22 12.34 -6.74
N LYS A 87 -2.86 13.33 -7.36
CA LYS A 87 -3.91 14.12 -6.72
C LYS A 87 -3.50 14.60 -5.32
N LYS A 88 -2.31 15.18 -5.22
CA LYS A 88 -1.70 15.62 -3.96
C LYS A 88 -2.65 16.46 -3.10
N MET A 89 -3.44 17.32 -3.72
CA MET A 89 -4.41 18.16 -3.02
C MET A 89 -5.53 17.37 -2.36
N GLN A 90 -5.70 16.11 -2.76
CA GLN A 90 -6.75 15.23 -2.23
C GLN A 90 -6.19 14.10 -1.39
N ARG A 91 -4.89 14.15 -1.05
CA ARG A 91 -4.25 13.07 -0.29
C ARG A 91 -4.98 12.78 1.03
N SER A 92 -5.31 13.82 1.79
CA SER A 92 -6.05 13.67 3.06
C SER A 92 -7.40 13.00 2.87
N TYR A 93 -8.05 13.32 1.76
CA TYR A 93 -9.33 12.72 1.41
C TYR A 93 -9.19 11.20 1.18
N TYR A 94 -8.20 10.78 0.41
CA TYR A 94 -7.96 9.35 0.18
C TYR A 94 -7.52 8.63 1.45
N GLN A 95 -6.72 9.29 2.30
CA GLN A 95 -6.35 8.74 3.60
C GLN A 95 -7.58 8.52 4.48
N SER A 96 -8.48 9.49 4.53
CA SER A 96 -9.71 9.37 5.33
C SER A 96 -10.59 8.23 4.84
N ILE A 97 -10.74 8.07 3.54
CA ILE A 97 -11.53 6.97 2.96
C ILE A 97 -10.88 5.62 3.27
N GLY A 98 -9.57 5.52 3.11
CA GLY A 98 -8.85 4.27 3.40
C GLY A 98 -8.96 3.87 4.86
N ILE A 99 -8.77 4.84 5.77
CA ILE A 99 -8.90 4.60 7.22
C ILE A 99 -10.32 4.16 7.55
N GLY A 100 -11.32 4.85 7.02
CA GLY A 100 -12.72 4.48 7.25
C GLY A 100 -13.08 3.10 6.71
N SER A 101 -12.52 2.76 5.55
CA SER A 101 -12.73 1.44 4.95
C SER A 101 -12.18 0.32 5.84
N TYR A 102 -10.94 0.45 6.30
CA TYR A 102 -10.35 -0.54 7.20
C TYR A 102 -11.09 -0.59 8.54
N ASN A 103 -11.50 0.56 9.08
CA ASN A 103 -12.27 0.61 10.33
C ASN A 103 -13.65 -0.04 10.21
N SER A 104 -14.21 -0.14 9.02
CA SER A 104 -15.49 -0.82 8.81
C SER A 104 -15.36 -2.34 8.89
N MET A 105 -14.13 -2.84 8.86
CA MET A 105 -13.85 -4.28 8.94
C MET A 105 -13.53 -4.65 10.38
N ARG A 106 -13.86 -5.88 10.75
CA ARG A 106 -13.58 -6.39 12.10
C ARG A 106 -12.26 -7.13 12.11
N GLY A 107 -11.56 -7.05 13.24
CA GLY A 107 -10.34 -7.78 13.47
C GLY A 107 -9.16 -6.86 13.75
N GLU A 108 -8.22 -7.37 14.53
CA GLU A 108 -7.05 -6.63 14.99
C GLU A 108 -6.19 -6.12 13.83
N LEU A 109 -6.02 -6.93 12.78
CA LEU A 109 -5.22 -6.53 11.62
C LEU A 109 -5.76 -5.24 10.99
N PHE A 110 -7.08 -5.18 10.75
CA PHE A 110 -7.67 -4.01 10.09
C PHE A 110 -7.72 -2.79 11.00
N GLU A 111 -7.88 -3.01 12.31
CA GLU A 111 -7.76 -1.92 13.29
C GLU A 111 -6.37 -1.30 13.25
N GLN A 112 -5.34 -2.13 13.16
CA GLN A 112 -3.96 -1.64 13.11
C GLN A 112 -3.65 -0.99 11.76
N LEU A 113 -4.16 -1.51 10.66
CA LEU A 113 -4.01 -0.88 9.35
C LEU A 113 -4.63 0.52 9.34
N ALA A 114 -5.82 0.66 9.94
CA ALA A 114 -6.47 1.96 10.05
C ALA A 114 -5.69 2.91 10.94
N LYS A 115 -5.25 2.44 12.10
CA LYS A 115 -4.51 3.25 13.07
C LYS A 115 -3.19 3.77 12.50
N HIS A 116 -2.48 2.95 11.76
CA HIS A 116 -1.16 3.26 11.22
C HIS A 116 -1.19 3.62 9.73
N PHE A 117 -2.35 3.90 9.17
CA PHE A 117 -2.54 4.08 7.73
C PHE A 117 -1.57 5.11 7.14
N ASN A 118 -1.51 6.30 7.74
CA ASN A 118 -0.68 7.38 7.22
C ASN A 118 0.81 7.05 7.33
N PHE A 119 1.21 6.44 8.44
CA PHE A 119 2.58 5.98 8.62
C PHE A 119 2.94 4.92 7.59
N LEU A 120 2.06 3.96 7.34
CA LEU A 120 2.31 2.89 6.37
C LEU A 120 2.41 3.45 4.94
N GLY A 121 1.57 4.41 4.58
CA GLY A 121 1.67 5.09 3.29
C GLY A 121 3.00 5.80 3.12
N ASP A 122 3.42 6.54 4.13
CA ASP A 122 4.71 7.24 4.11
C ASP A 122 5.88 6.25 4.07
N PHE A 123 5.77 5.12 4.77
CA PHE A 123 6.78 4.08 4.78
C PHE A 123 6.93 3.42 3.40
N ILE A 124 5.81 3.15 2.73
CA ILE A 124 5.82 2.61 1.36
C ILE A 124 6.51 3.60 0.42
N ASP A 125 6.15 4.87 0.50
CA ASP A 125 6.74 5.95 -0.29
C ASP A 125 8.26 5.98 -0.09
N LEU A 126 8.70 6.01 1.15
CA LEU A 126 10.12 6.03 1.49
C LEU A 126 10.85 4.81 0.92
N SER A 127 10.26 3.63 1.08
CA SER A 127 10.86 2.37 0.62
C SER A 127 11.06 2.36 -0.90
N LEU A 128 10.04 2.74 -1.64
CA LEU A 128 10.08 2.67 -3.10
C LEU A 128 10.94 3.78 -3.70
N HIS A 129 10.90 4.98 -3.14
CA HIS A 129 11.66 6.11 -3.65
C HIS A 129 13.16 5.97 -3.33
N SER A 130 13.51 5.46 -2.18
CA SER A 130 14.92 5.18 -1.84
C SER A 130 15.51 4.15 -2.78
N SER A 131 14.80 3.07 -3.06
CA SER A 131 15.23 2.04 -3.99
C SER A 131 15.42 2.59 -5.40
N LYS A 132 14.51 3.45 -5.84
CA LYS A 132 14.58 4.08 -7.15
C LYS A 132 15.82 4.98 -7.25
N ARG A 133 16.13 5.74 -6.21
CA ARG A 133 17.34 6.57 -6.17
C ARG A 133 18.61 5.73 -6.28
N GLU A 134 18.67 4.63 -5.56
CA GLU A 134 19.80 3.71 -5.60
C GLU A 134 19.98 3.14 -7.00
N LEU A 135 18.89 2.72 -7.64
CA LEU A 135 18.93 2.21 -9.00
C LEU A 135 19.42 3.29 -9.98
N ASN A 136 18.93 4.51 -9.85
CA ASN A 136 19.37 5.62 -10.70
C ASN A 136 20.86 5.94 -10.50
N ASN A 137 21.36 5.86 -9.27
CA ASN A 137 22.76 6.10 -8.98
C ASN A 137 23.68 5.04 -9.58
N LEU A 138 23.20 3.79 -9.68
CA LEU A 138 23.99 2.70 -10.28
C LEU A 138 24.16 2.88 -11.79
N PHE A 139 23.26 3.59 -12.44
CA PHE A 139 23.26 3.78 -13.90
C PHE A 139 23.75 5.15 -14.35
N ARG A 140 24.37 5.91 -13.48
CA ARG A 140 25.02 7.18 -13.83
C ARG A 140 26.45 6.99 -14.30
#